data_2ed737d179be932fe81d3a87c5cc7fc7
#
_entry.id   2ed737d179be932fe81d3a87c5cc7fc7
#
_cell.length_a   1.000
_cell.length_b   1.000
_cell.length_c   1.000
_cell.angle_alpha   90.00
_cell.angle_beta   90.00
_cell.angle_gamma   90.00
#
_symmetry.space_group_name_H-M   'P 1'
#
loop_
_entity.id
_entity.type
_entity.pdbx_description
1 polymer ?
#
loop_
_entity_poly.entity_id
_entity_poly.type
_entity_poly.pdbx_seq_one_letter_code
_entity_poly.pdbx_strand_id
1 'polypeptide(L)'
;MSDYEIVAADDVQDAYEGTDVPGEFRRLTDALDCEQLSVTLIRVPPHSDFEQGTGHFHDEVEELYLVTRGTLTMRLDDDVHHVGAGSVVRVAPRTPRSHRNEGDEPVEMWAVSRRIERSDATKIDDFWPASPDAEQHRDVDA
;
A
#
# COMPACT_ATOMS: atom_id res chain seq x y z
N MET A 1 24.56 12.93 16.97
CA MET A 1 23.77 11.98 16.18
C MET A 1 23.74 10.64 16.90
N SER A 2 22.58 10.10 17.09
CA SER A 2 22.43 8.80 17.75
C SER A 2 22.73 7.66 16.78
N ASP A 3 23.28 6.56 17.32
CA ASP A 3 23.49 5.35 16.52
C ASP A 3 22.19 4.55 16.34
N TYR A 4 21.13 4.92 17.04
CA TYR A 4 19.82 4.30 16.92
C TYR A 4 18.70 5.30 17.20
N GLU A 5 17.53 4.98 16.69
CA GLU A 5 16.29 5.72 16.94
C GLU A 5 15.17 4.74 17.24
N ILE A 6 14.26 5.14 18.12
CA ILE A 6 13.07 4.37 18.45
C ILE A 6 11.86 5.30 18.29
N VAL A 7 10.95 4.95 17.39
CA VAL A 7 9.79 5.78 17.09
C VAL A 7 8.54 4.90 17.11
N ALA A 8 7.53 5.34 17.85
CA ALA A 8 6.21 4.71 17.76
C ALA A 8 5.51 5.22 16.50
N ALA A 9 4.97 4.31 15.71
CA ALA A 9 4.33 4.67 14.45
C ALA A 9 3.18 5.67 14.65
N ASP A 10 2.43 5.54 15.74
CA ASP A 10 1.31 6.43 16.04
C ASP A 10 1.75 7.87 16.36
N ASP A 11 3.00 8.08 16.67
CA ASP A 11 3.57 9.42 16.90
C ASP A 11 4.00 10.11 15.61
N VAL A 12 4.00 9.39 14.49
CA VAL A 12 4.33 9.95 13.18
C VAL A 12 3.04 10.41 12.51
N GLN A 13 3.05 11.62 11.96
CA GLN A 13 1.86 12.17 11.33
C GLN A 13 1.41 11.33 10.14
N ASP A 14 0.11 11.09 10.07
CA ASP A 14 -0.52 10.48 8.90
C ASP A 14 -0.49 11.48 7.74
N ALA A 15 0.11 11.10 6.62
CA ALA A 15 0.26 11.96 5.45
C ALA A 15 -1.08 12.37 4.82
N TYR A 16 -2.13 11.61 5.08
CA TYR A 16 -3.46 11.86 4.51
C TYR A 16 -4.49 12.31 5.56
N GLU A 17 -4.02 12.73 6.74
CA GLU A 17 -4.90 13.23 7.78
C GLU A 17 -5.72 14.42 7.28
N GLY A 18 -7.03 14.38 7.50
CA GLY A 18 -7.92 15.43 7.05
C GLY A 18 -8.30 15.38 5.57
N THR A 19 -7.89 14.36 4.85
CA THR A 19 -8.26 14.13 3.44
C THR A 19 -9.34 13.06 3.33
N ASP A 20 -9.85 12.85 2.11
CA ASP A 20 -10.85 11.82 1.82
C ASP A 20 -10.24 10.42 1.62
N VAL A 21 -8.92 10.28 1.69
CA VAL A 21 -8.26 8.97 1.56
C VAL A 21 -8.61 8.12 2.76
N PRO A 22 -9.19 6.93 2.57
CA PRO A 22 -9.53 6.05 3.68
C PRO A 22 -8.27 5.36 4.20
N GLY A 23 -7.97 5.53 5.47
CA GLY A 23 -6.84 4.88 6.11
C GLY A 23 -5.71 5.84 6.47
N GLU A 24 -4.56 5.26 6.77
CA GLU A 24 -3.41 6.00 7.28
C GLU A 24 -2.16 5.65 6.49
N PHE A 25 -1.30 6.64 6.31
CA PHE A 25 -0.01 6.49 5.65
C PHE A 25 1.02 7.25 6.47
N ARG A 26 1.80 6.52 7.27
CA ARG A 26 2.76 7.11 8.20
C ARG A 26 4.17 6.78 7.76
N ARG A 27 4.89 7.79 7.30
CA ARG A 27 6.27 7.64 6.82
C ARG A 27 7.22 7.70 7.98
N LEU A 28 7.88 6.60 8.28
CA LEU A 28 8.83 6.53 9.38
C LEU A 28 10.28 6.80 8.96
N THR A 29 10.54 6.84 7.67
CA THR A 29 11.90 7.00 7.13
C THR A 29 12.65 8.16 7.77
N ASP A 30 12.08 9.35 7.74
CA ASP A 30 12.73 10.55 8.28
C ASP A 30 12.67 10.58 9.80
N ALA A 31 11.57 10.13 10.40
CA ALA A 31 11.45 10.07 11.85
C ALA A 31 12.49 9.13 12.49
N LEU A 32 12.85 8.06 11.78
CA LEU A 32 13.90 7.12 12.20
C LEU A 32 15.30 7.55 11.74
N ASP A 33 15.40 8.63 11.00
CA ASP A 33 16.67 9.08 10.44
C ASP A 33 17.37 8.02 9.59
N CYS A 34 16.57 7.27 8.83
CA CYS A 34 17.09 6.21 7.96
C CYS A 34 17.93 6.77 6.82
N GLU A 35 19.07 6.17 6.60
CA GLU A 35 19.98 6.56 5.51
C GLU A 35 19.79 5.69 4.27
N GLN A 36 19.53 4.39 4.45
CA GLN A 36 19.51 3.42 3.35
C GLN A 36 18.13 2.84 3.07
N LEU A 37 17.24 2.89 4.03
CA LEU A 37 15.92 2.25 3.94
C LEU A 37 14.81 3.26 3.96
N SER A 38 13.74 2.94 3.27
CA SER A 38 12.44 3.63 3.35
C SER A 38 11.44 2.70 4.02
N VAL A 39 10.72 3.19 5.01
CA VAL A 39 9.74 2.40 5.74
C VAL A 39 8.49 3.22 6.02
N THR A 40 7.34 2.62 5.71
CA THR A 40 6.04 3.27 5.86
C THR A 40 5.05 2.30 6.45
N LEU A 41 4.25 2.77 7.41
CA LEU A 41 3.11 2.02 7.93
C LEU A 41 1.85 2.46 7.20
N ILE A 42 1.10 1.49 6.70
CA ILE A 42 -0.17 1.71 6.02
C ILE A 42 -1.25 0.94 6.74
N ARG A 43 -2.32 1.63 7.13
CA ARG A 43 -3.52 1.01 7.71
C ARG A 43 -4.71 1.27 6.81
N VAL A 44 -5.45 0.23 6.52
CA VAL A 44 -6.61 0.30 5.62
C VAL A 44 -7.85 -0.20 6.36
N PRO A 45 -8.84 0.66 6.57
CA PRO A 45 -10.09 0.26 7.24
C PRO A 45 -10.81 -0.85 6.47
N PRO A 46 -11.74 -1.58 7.14
CA PRO A 46 -12.56 -2.56 6.43
C PRO A 46 -13.29 -1.96 5.24
N HIS A 47 -13.45 -2.75 4.19
CA HIS A 47 -14.21 -2.38 2.99
C HIS A 47 -13.78 -1.04 2.39
N SER A 48 -12.45 -0.81 2.31
CA SER A 48 -11.88 0.44 1.83
C SER A 48 -10.82 0.20 0.79
N ASP A 49 -10.72 1.15 -0.14
CA ASP A 49 -9.70 1.19 -1.17
C ASP A 49 -8.81 2.41 -0.93
N PHE A 50 -7.66 2.17 -0.30
CA PHE A 50 -6.70 3.22 0.02
C PHE A 50 -6.20 3.95 -1.23
N GLU A 51 -5.98 3.23 -2.32
CA GLU A 51 -5.47 3.81 -3.57
C GLU A 51 -6.59 4.30 -4.48
N GLN A 52 -7.85 4.14 -4.08
CA GLN A 52 -9.01 4.71 -4.77
C GLN A 52 -9.08 4.35 -6.25
N GLY A 53 -8.91 3.06 -6.56
CA GLY A 53 -9.02 2.52 -7.91
C GLY A 53 -7.73 2.58 -8.71
N THR A 54 -6.70 3.25 -8.19
CA THR A 54 -5.42 3.37 -8.89
C THR A 54 -4.47 2.26 -8.48
N GLY A 55 -3.42 2.12 -9.24
CA GLY A 55 -2.25 1.34 -8.91
C GLY A 55 -1.01 2.15 -9.21
N HIS A 56 0.14 1.53 -9.06
CA HIS A 56 1.41 2.17 -9.38
C HIS A 56 2.50 1.13 -9.62
N PHE A 57 3.60 1.57 -10.19
CA PHE A 57 4.83 0.80 -10.23
C PHE A 57 6.01 1.72 -9.92
N HIS A 58 7.10 1.12 -9.48
CA HIS A 58 8.37 1.81 -9.27
C HIS A 58 9.35 1.44 -10.37
N ASP A 59 10.09 2.40 -10.89
CA ASP A 59 11.04 2.13 -11.98
C ASP A 59 12.28 1.39 -11.51
N GLU A 60 12.79 1.70 -10.33
CA GLU A 60 14.11 1.25 -9.87
C GLU A 60 14.07 0.44 -8.58
N VAL A 61 13.11 0.70 -7.70
CA VAL A 61 13.13 0.08 -6.38
C VAL A 61 12.32 -1.19 -6.33
N GLU A 62 12.89 -2.18 -5.67
CA GLU A 62 12.23 -3.36 -5.17
C GLU A 62 11.51 -2.98 -3.87
N GLU A 63 10.30 -3.46 -3.67
CA GLU A 63 9.54 -3.15 -2.47
C GLU A 63 9.04 -4.41 -1.80
N LEU A 64 9.07 -4.41 -0.46
CA LEU A 64 8.45 -5.46 0.35
C LEU A 64 7.21 -4.89 1.02
N TYR A 65 6.13 -5.67 1.02
CA TYR A 65 4.95 -5.41 1.82
C TYR A 65 4.81 -6.51 2.86
N LEU A 66 4.79 -6.12 4.13
CA LEU A 66 4.67 -7.03 5.26
C LEU A 66 3.30 -6.82 5.88
N VAL A 67 2.41 -7.80 5.75
CA VAL A 67 1.08 -7.72 6.34
C VAL A 67 1.16 -8.19 7.78
N THR A 68 0.79 -7.33 8.72
CA THR A 68 0.88 -7.60 10.15
C THR A 68 -0.50 -7.77 10.80
N ARG A 69 -1.57 -7.37 10.11
CA ARG A 69 -2.93 -7.51 10.63
C ARG A 69 -3.91 -7.61 9.47
N GLY A 70 -4.91 -8.48 9.61
CA GLY A 70 -5.98 -8.63 8.63
C GLY A 70 -5.53 -9.38 7.38
N THR A 71 -6.34 -9.28 6.33
CA THR A 71 -6.06 -9.89 5.02
C THR A 71 -6.16 -8.81 3.96
N LEU A 72 -5.04 -8.57 3.31
CA LEU A 72 -4.93 -7.59 2.23
C LEU A 72 -5.34 -8.23 0.90
N THR A 73 -6.17 -7.56 0.13
CA THR A 73 -6.41 -7.93 -1.27
C THR A 73 -5.47 -7.12 -2.13
N MET A 74 -4.62 -7.82 -2.87
CA MET A 74 -3.55 -7.18 -3.65
C MET A 74 -3.58 -7.64 -5.09
N ARG A 75 -3.58 -6.70 -6.00
CA ARG A 75 -3.37 -6.97 -7.42
C ARG A 75 -1.91 -6.77 -7.77
N LEU A 76 -1.31 -7.80 -8.36
CA LEU A 76 0.07 -7.80 -8.85
C LEU A 76 0.01 -8.17 -10.34
N ASP A 77 0.41 -7.26 -11.21
CA ASP A 77 0.14 -7.36 -12.64
C ASP A 77 -1.36 -7.62 -12.89
N ASP A 78 -1.71 -8.77 -13.46
CA ASP A 78 -3.10 -9.13 -13.75
C ASP A 78 -3.71 -10.07 -12.69
N ASP A 79 -2.93 -10.46 -11.68
CA ASP A 79 -3.33 -11.45 -10.69
C ASP A 79 -3.77 -10.79 -9.39
N VAL A 80 -4.88 -11.27 -8.84
CA VAL A 80 -5.40 -10.79 -7.55
C VAL A 80 -5.11 -11.86 -6.49
N HIS A 81 -4.51 -11.43 -5.40
CA HIS A 81 -4.14 -12.30 -4.29
C HIS A 81 -4.73 -11.81 -2.97
N HIS A 82 -5.02 -12.75 -2.08
CA HIS A 82 -5.37 -12.45 -0.70
C HIS A 82 -4.17 -12.77 0.17
N VAL A 83 -3.64 -11.74 0.83
CA VAL A 83 -2.40 -11.84 1.60
C VAL A 83 -2.71 -11.66 3.08
N GLY A 84 -2.59 -12.74 3.84
CA GLY A 84 -2.89 -12.73 5.27
C GLY A 84 -1.75 -12.22 6.14
N ALA A 85 -2.09 -11.91 7.39
CA ALA A 85 -1.10 -11.48 8.38
C ALA A 85 0.02 -12.51 8.55
N GLY A 86 1.25 -12.03 8.64
CA GLY A 86 2.44 -12.86 8.69
C GLY A 86 3.06 -13.15 7.34
N SER A 87 2.41 -12.71 6.25
CA SER A 87 2.95 -12.89 4.90
C SER A 87 3.70 -11.66 4.43
N VAL A 88 4.68 -11.89 3.59
CA VAL A 88 5.51 -10.85 2.99
C VAL A 88 5.43 -10.99 1.48
N VAL A 89 5.18 -9.87 0.80
CA VAL A 89 5.13 -9.80 -0.65
C VAL A 89 6.34 -9.01 -1.15
N ARG A 90 7.12 -9.61 -2.03
CA ARG A 90 8.18 -8.90 -2.73
C ARG A 90 7.68 -8.47 -4.09
N VAL A 91 7.83 -7.19 -4.41
CA VAL A 91 7.44 -6.65 -5.72
C VAL A 91 8.68 -6.11 -6.42
N ALA A 92 9.01 -6.68 -7.56
CA ALA A 92 10.15 -6.27 -8.37
C ALA A 92 9.90 -4.88 -8.98
N PRO A 93 10.96 -4.15 -9.35
CA PRO A 93 10.79 -2.91 -10.12
C PRO A 93 9.92 -3.13 -11.36
N ARG A 94 9.14 -2.12 -11.71
CA ARG A 94 8.25 -2.07 -12.88
C ARG A 94 7.06 -3.03 -12.84
N THR A 95 6.84 -3.69 -11.73
CA THR A 95 5.65 -4.54 -11.55
C THR A 95 4.49 -3.68 -11.07
N PRO A 96 3.42 -3.55 -11.85
CA PRO A 96 2.23 -2.81 -11.40
C PRO A 96 1.58 -3.48 -10.20
N ARG A 97 1.17 -2.69 -9.22
CA ARG A 97 0.48 -3.20 -8.04
C ARG A 97 -0.50 -2.19 -7.48
N SER A 98 -1.45 -2.73 -6.76
CA SER A 98 -2.38 -1.99 -5.92
C SER A 98 -2.91 -2.90 -4.82
N HIS A 99 -3.51 -2.29 -3.81
CA HIS A 99 -4.08 -3.04 -2.70
C HIS A 99 -5.37 -2.37 -2.22
N ARG A 100 -6.20 -3.17 -1.59
CA ARG A 100 -7.43 -2.73 -0.93
C ARG A 100 -7.79 -3.69 0.18
N ASN A 101 -8.68 -3.28 1.05
CA ASN A 101 -9.22 -4.14 2.09
C ASN A 101 -10.68 -4.46 1.77
N GLU A 102 -10.95 -5.68 1.37
CA GLU A 102 -12.30 -6.17 1.06
C GLU A 102 -12.93 -6.91 2.25
N GLY A 103 -12.20 -7.06 3.33
CA GLY A 103 -12.64 -7.80 4.50
C GLY A 103 -13.30 -6.95 5.58
N ASP A 104 -13.71 -7.61 6.65
CA ASP A 104 -14.41 -6.99 7.79
C ASP A 104 -13.45 -6.50 8.87
N GLU A 105 -12.18 -6.84 8.80
CA GLU A 105 -11.17 -6.44 9.77
C GLU A 105 -10.22 -5.40 9.18
N PRO A 106 -9.69 -4.49 10.01
CA PRO A 106 -8.65 -3.57 9.54
C PRO A 106 -7.43 -4.33 9.04
N VAL A 107 -6.77 -3.77 8.04
CA VAL A 107 -5.48 -4.26 7.55
C VAL A 107 -4.39 -3.32 8.03
N GLU A 108 -3.30 -3.91 8.50
CA GLU A 108 -2.07 -3.19 8.79
C GLU A 108 -0.94 -3.83 7.99
N MET A 109 -0.17 -3.01 7.31
CA MET A 109 0.99 -3.49 6.56
C MET A 109 2.12 -2.47 6.61
N TRP A 110 3.33 -2.95 6.38
CA TRP A 110 4.52 -2.14 6.28
C TRP A 110 5.09 -2.25 4.88
N ALA A 111 5.42 -1.11 4.29
CA ALA A 111 6.12 -1.07 3.01
C ALA A 111 7.57 -0.69 3.27
N VAL A 112 8.50 -1.50 2.75
CA VAL A 112 9.93 -1.32 2.97
C VAL A 112 10.64 -1.40 1.63
N SER A 113 11.51 -0.45 1.37
CA SER A 113 12.32 -0.43 0.17
C SER A 113 13.66 0.26 0.42
N ARG A 114 14.51 0.29 -0.57
CA ARG A 114 15.70 1.14 -0.56
C ARG A 114 15.27 2.61 -0.58
N ARG A 115 15.91 3.44 0.21
CA ARG A 115 15.65 4.87 0.18
C ARG A 115 16.20 5.47 -1.11
N ILE A 116 15.38 6.31 -1.74
CA ILE A 116 15.77 7.10 -2.91
C ILE A 116 15.39 8.55 -2.66
N GLU A 117 16.09 9.47 -3.29
CA GLU A 117 15.87 10.90 -3.06
C GLU A 117 14.60 11.41 -3.72
N ARG A 118 14.23 10.83 -4.85
CA ARG A 118 13.02 11.19 -5.57
C ARG A 118 12.16 9.97 -5.78
N SER A 119 10.86 10.12 -5.64
CA SER A 119 9.94 9.03 -5.95
C SER A 119 10.09 8.63 -7.41
N ASP A 120 10.23 7.33 -7.64
CA ASP A 120 10.24 6.71 -8.96
C ASP A 120 8.88 6.07 -9.28
N ALA A 121 7.86 6.37 -8.49
CA ALA A 121 6.54 5.79 -8.67
C ALA A 121 5.79 6.44 -9.83
N THR A 122 5.16 5.61 -10.64
CA THR A 122 4.25 6.03 -11.71
C THR A 122 2.86 5.52 -11.39
N LYS A 123 1.91 6.42 -11.33
CA LYS A 123 0.51 6.10 -11.04
C LYS A 123 -0.17 5.52 -12.28
N ILE A 124 -1.03 4.51 -12.07
CA ILE A 124 -1.84 3.89 -13.10
C ILE A 124 -3.30 4.11 -12.74
N ASP A 125 -4.04 4.82 -13.60
CA ASP A 125 -5.48 5.02 -13.41
C ASP A 125 -6.24 3.76 -13.80
N ASP A 126 -7.41 3.56 -13.19
CA ASP A 126 -8.33 2.45 -13.52
C ASP A 126 -7.62 1.09 -13.49
N PHE A 127 -6.76 0.90 -12.51
CA PHE A 127 -5.93 -0.30 -12.44
C PHE A 127 -6.72 -1.56 -12.11
N TRP A 128 -7.70 -1.45 -11.20
CA TRP A 128 -8.47 -2.62 -10.79
C TRP A 128 -9.47 -3.04 -11.85
N PRO A 129 -9.60 -4.36 -12.13
CA PRO A 129 -10.68 -4.84 -12.98
C PRO A 129 -12.01 -4.58 -12.28
N ALA A 130 -13.06 -4.38 -13.07
CA ALA A 130 -14.40 -4.27 -12.51
C ALA A 130 -14.73 -5.57 -11.75
N SER A 131 -15.43 -5.44 -10.61
CA SER A 131 -15.93 -6.62 -9.92
C SER A 131 -16.94 -7.35 -10.80
N PRO A 132 -17.15 -8.67 -10.63
CA PRO A 132 -18.17 -9.38 -11.39
C PRO A 132 -19.56 -8.74 -11.32
N ASP A 133 -19.94 -8.21 -10.16
CA ASP A 133 -21.21 -7.52 -10.00
C ASP A 133 -21.25 -6.22 -10.80
N ALA A 134 -20.17 -5.44 -10.79
CA ALA A 134 -20.08 -4.22 -11.57
C ALA A 134 -20.11 -4.50 -13.07
N GLU A 135 -19.47 -5.56 -13.53
CA GLU A 135 -19.51 -5.98 -14.92
C GLU A 135 -20.91 -6.38 -15.36
N GLN A 136 -21.63 -7.12 -14.51
CA GLN A 136 -23.00 -7.48 -14.78
C GLN A 136 -23.90 -6.25 -14.89
N HIS A 137 -23.70 -5.27 -14.03
CA HIS A 137 -24.43 -4.02 -14.11
C HIS A 137 -24.12 -3.25 -15.38
N ARG A 138 -22.87 -3.22 -15.81
CA ARG A 138 -22.49 -2.57 -17.06
C ARG A 138 -23.14 -3.26 -18.26
N ASP A 139 -23.12 -4.59 -18.28
CA ASP A 139 -23.70 -5.34 -19.37
C ASP A 139 -25.22 -5.11 -19.46
N VAL A 140 -25.89 -4.97 -18.33
CA VAL A 140 -27.31 -4.66 -18.27
C VAL A 140 -27.59 -3.22 -18.73
N ASP A 141 -26.71 -2.30 -18.36
CA ASP A 141 -26.86 -0.89 -18.69
C ASP A 141 -26.39 -0.54 -20.10
N ALA A 142 -25.60 -1.39 -20.69
CA ALA A 142 -25.11 -1.21 -22.04
C ALA A 142 -26.12 -1.67 -23.07
#